data_c2ad34e944ce305efc69b2bf53a1c4a3
#
_entry.id   c2ad34e944ce305efc69b2bf53a1c4a3
#
_cell.length_a   1.000
_cell.length_b   1.000
_cell.length_c   1.000
_cell.angle_alpha   90.00
_cell.angle_beta   90.00
_cell.angle_gamma   90.00
#
_symmetry.space_group_name_H-M   'P 1'
#
loop_
_entity.id
_entity.type
_entity.pdbx_description
1 polymer ?
#
loop_
_entity_poly.entity_id
_entity_poly.type
_entity_poly.pdbx_seq_one_letter_code
_entity_poly.pdbx_strand_id
1 'polypeptide(L)'
;MYYKSNVTGKILTEGQIQHHCDVYGEDTIATDIEMGILTKVESPSVIDFIKCGNMAGATLRYRELHNCKTKAAYDAVFAMKRDMRRISKKGNKKEN
;
A
#
# COMPACT_ATOMS: atom_id res chain seq x y z
N MET A 1 -9.88 -4.80 -5.30
CA MET A 1 -10.33 -3.68 -4.46
C MET A 1 -9.30 -3.31 -3.42
N TYR A 2 -9.32 -2.06 -3.00
CA TYR A 2 -8.35 -1.53 -2.06
C TYR A 2 -9.05 -0.82 -0.92
N TYR A 3 -8.44 -0.86 0.26
CA TYR A 3 -9.01 -0.26 1.46
C TYR A 3 -7.94 0.45 2.26
N LYS A 4 -8.33 1.52 2.94
CA LYS A 4 -7.45 2.25 3.84
C LYS A 4 -7.85 1.95 5.27
N SER A 5 -6.88 1.55 6.11
CA SER A 5 -7.11 1.38 7.53
C SER A 5 -7.15 2.76 8.20
N ASN A 6 -8.24 3.07 8.86
CA ASN A 6 -8.37 4.34 9.58
C ASN A 6 -7.65 4.31 10.92
N VAL A 7 -7.16 3.15 11.33
CA VAL A 7 -6.38 2.98 12.55
C VAL A 7 -4.89 3.22 12.30
N THR A 8 -4.34 2.62 11.23
CA THR A 8 -2.91 2.69 10.93
C THR A 8 -2.56 3.68 9.82
N GLY A 9 -3.53 4.08 9.02
CA GLY A 9 -3.32 4.93 7.85
C GLY A 9 -2.77 4.17 6.63
N LYS A 10 -2.60 2.86 6.74
CA LYS A 10 -2.07 2.06 5.63
C LYS A 10 -3.14 1.73 4.60
N ILE A 11 -2.74 1.71 3.33
CA ILE A 11 -3.59 1.24 2.24
C ILE A 11 -3.27 -0.24 2.04
N LEU A 12 -4.31 -1.06 1.95
CA LEU A 12 -4.19 -2.51 1.87
C LEU A 12 -5.01 -3.05 0.70
N THR A 13 -4.56 -4.17 0.13
CA THR A 13 -5.34 -4.89 -0.87
C THR A 13 -6.42 -5.71 -0.18
N GLU A 14 -7.48 -6.05 -0.92
CA GLU A 14 -8.53 -6.90 -0.39
C GLU A 14 -7.99 -8.24 0.11
N GLY A 15 -7.04 -8.83 -0.65
CA GLY A 15 -6.42 -10.09 -0.25
C GLY A 15 -5.65 -10.00 1.05
N GLN A 16 -4.97 -8.89 1.28
CA GLN A 16 -4.23 -8.68 2.53
C GLN A 16 -5.16 -8.59 3.73
N ILE A 17 -6.28 -7.89 3.58
CA ILE A 17 -7.26 -7.75 4.66
C ILE A 17 -7.96 -9.08 4.92
N GLN A 18 -8.34 -9.79 3.85
CA GLN A 18 -9.01 -11.09 3.99
C GLN A 18 -8.10 -12.10 4.70
N HIS A 19 -6.82 -12.10 4.34
CA HIS A 19 -5.84 -12.97 5.00
C HIS A 19 -5.75 -12.65 6.50
N HIS A 20 -5.72 -11.38 6.85
CA HIS A 20 -5.68 -10.94 8.25
C HIS A 20 -6.92 -11.42 8.99
N CYS A 21 -8.10 -11.26 8.41
CA CYS A 21 -9.35 -11.73 9.01
C CYS A 21 -9.35 -13.26 9.20
N ASP A 22 -8.87 -14.00 8.21
CA ASP A 22 -8.82 -15.46 8.26
C ASP A 22 -7.87 -15.97 9.34
N VAL A 23 -6.70 -15.32 9.47
CA VAL A 23 -5.66 -15.75 10.43
C VAL A 23 -6.06 -15.40 11.86
N TYR A 24 -6.61 -14.22 12.08
CA TYR A 24 -6.90 -13.73 13.44
C TYR A 24 -8.35 -13.90 13.87
N GLY A 25 -9.19 -14.44 13.00
CA GLY A 25 -10.59 -14.66 13.33
C GLY A 25 -11.37 -13.38 13.54
N GLU A 26 -10.96 -12.30 12.88
CA GLU A 26 -11.63 -11.01 13.00
C GLU A 26 -12.90 -10.95 12.16
N ASP A 27 -13.61 -9.83 12.30
CA ASP A 27 -14.85 -9.59 11.55
C ASP A 27 -14.57 -9.45 10.05
N THR A 28 -15.61 -9.48 9.26
CA THR A 28 -15.50 -9.37 7.80
C THR A 28 -15.11 -7.94 7.39
N ILE A 29 -14.64 -7.81 6.15
CA ILE A 29 -14.32 -6.51 5.56
C ILE A 29 -15.56 -5.59 5.63
N ALA A 30 -16.74 -6.14 5.34
CA ALA A 30 -17.99 -5.37 5.39
C ALA A 30 -18.25 -4.80 6.77
N THR A 31 -18.03 -5.60 7.81
CA THR A 31 -18.19 -5.16 9.21
C THR A 31 -17.23 -4.05 9.55
N ASP A 32 -15.97 -4.19 9.13
CA ASP A 32 -14.94 -3.18 9.40
C ASP A 32 -15.26 -1.84 8.72
N ILE A 33 -15.84 -1.89 7.51
CA ILE A 33 -16.28 -0.68 6.83
C ILE A 33 -17.43 -0.02 7.60
N GLU A 34 -18.40 -0.80 8.05
CA GLU A 34 -19.51 -0.30 8.85
C GLU A 34 -19.05 0.37 10.14
N MET A 35 -18.05 -0.21 10.79
CA MET A 35 -17.51 0.30 12.05
C MET A 35 -16.57 1.49 11.86
N GLY A 36 -16.28 1.89 10.63
CA GLY A 36 -15.37 2.99 10.35
C GLY A 36 -13.90 2.65 10.48
N ILE A 37 -13.57 1.37 10.59
CA ILE A 37 -12.17 0.91 10.68
C ILE A 37 -11.50 0.94 9.30
N LEU A 38 -12.27 0.62 8.25
CA LEU A 38 -11.79 0.61 6.87
C LEU A 38 -12.58 1.58 6.00
N THR A 39 -11.89 2.22 5.07
CA THR A 39 -12.50 3.05 4.03
C THR A 39 -12.08 2.52 2.67
N LYS A 40 -13.06 2.34 1.79
CA LYS A 40 -12.78 1.87 0.42
C LYS A 40 -12.03 2.93 -0.37
N VAL A 41 -10.97 2.51 -1.07
CA VAL A 41 -10.16 3.38 -1.92
C VAL A 41 -10.26 2.87 -3.35
N GLU A 42 -10.69 3.72 -4.29
CA GLU A 42 -10.95 3.28 -5.66
C GLU A 42 -9.69 3.07 -6.50
N SER A 43 -8.77 3.99 -6.48
CA SER A 43 -7.59 3.93 -7.36
C SER A 43 -6.33 4.44 -6.67
N PRO A 44 -5.82 3.71 -5.67
CA PRO A 44 -4.58 4.13 -5.03
C PRO A 44 -3.42 4.00 -6.00
N SER A 45 -2.47 4.92 -5.91
CA SER A 45 -1.25 4.86 -6.72
C SER A 45 -0.22 3.95 -6.07
N VAL A 46 0.79 3.54 -6.86
CA VAL A 46 1.92 2.78 -6.31
C VAL A 46 2.62 3.59 -5.23
N ILE A 47 2.77 4.89 -5.42
CA ILE A 47 3.42 5.78 -4.47
C ILE A 47 2.66 5.83 -3.14
N ASP A 48 1.33 5.81 -3.19
CA ASP A 48 0.52 5.77 -1.98
C ASP A 48 0.83 4.55 -1.11
N PHE A 49 0.98 3.38 -1.73
CA PHE A 49 1.38 2.16 -1.03
C PHE A 49 2.79 2.27 -0.43
N ILE A 50 3.72 2.85 -1.19
CA ILE A 50 5.10 3.02 -0.72
C ILE A 50 5.14 3.96 0.49
N LYS A 51 4.42 5.07 0.42
CA LYS A 51 4.37 6.06 1.50
C LYS A 51 3.84 5.49 2.80
N CYS A 52 2.88 4.58 2.73
CA CYS A 52 2.32 3.97 3.95
C CYS A 52 3.07 2.70 4.38
N GLY A 53 4.12 2.32 3.65
CA GLY A 53 4.97 1.19 4.03
C GLY A 53 4.49 -0.18 3.56
N ASN A 54 3.47 -0.23 2.70
CA ASN A 54 2.95 -1.50 2.18
C ASN A 54 3.60 -1.87 0.85
N MET A 55 4.81 -2.40 0.91
CA MET A 55 5.57 -2.76 -0.30
C MET A 55 4.93 -3.88 -1.09
N ALA A 56 4.30 -4.84 -0.43
CA ALA A 56 3.59 -5.92 -1.12
C ALA A 56 2.43 -5.38 -1.94
N GLY A 57 1.64 -4.48 -1.36
CA GLY A 57 0.55 -3.82 -2.06
C GLY A 57 1.04 -2.97 -3.23
N ALA A 58 2.15 -2.25 -3.03
CA ALA A 58 2.76 -1.46 -4.08
C ALA A 58 3.17 -2.33 -5.27
N THR A 59 3.77 -3.48 -5.01
CA THR A 59 4.19 -4.43 -6.03
C THR A 59 3.00 -4.96 -6.83
N LEU A 60 1.94 -5.35 -6.15
CA LEU A 60 0.72 -5.84 -6.80
C LEU A 60 0.08 -4.75 -7.68
N ARG A 61 0.02 -3.53 -7.16
CA ARG A 61 -0.55 -2.41 -7.91
C ARG A 61 0.27 -2.09 -9.15
N TYR A 62 1.60 -2.11 -9.03
CA TYR A 62 2.49 -1.90 -10.16
C TYR A 62 2.27 -2.95 -11.26
N ARG A 63 2.12 -4.22 -10.86
CA ARG A 63 1.82 -5.30 -11.81
C ARG A 63 0.53 -5.06 -12.56
N GLU A 64 -0.51 -4.61 -11.88
CA GLU A 64 -1.80 -4.31 -12.51
C GLU A 64 -1.68 -3.19 -13.53
N LEU A 65 -0.95 -2.13 -13.19
CA LEU A 65 -0.84 -0.95 -14.04
C LEU A 65 0.06 -1.17 -15.25
N HIS A 66 1.12 -1.97 -15.10
CA HIS A 66 2.12 -2.17 -16.14
C HIS A 66 2.12 -3.56 -16.75
N ASN A 67 1.26 -4.44 -16.29
CA ASN A 67 1.11 -5.80 -16.81
C ASN A 67 2.45 -6.53 -16.92
N CYS A 68 3.23 -6.52 -15.85
CA CYS A 68 4.56 -7.14 -15.80
C CYS A 68 4.61 -8.26 -14.75
N LYS A 69 5.72 -8.98 -14.71
CA LYS A 69 5.93 -10.05 -13.75
C LYS A 69 6.20 -9.51 -12.36
N THR A 70 5.97 -10.33 -11.34
CA THR A 70 6.13 -9.95 -9.94
C THR A 70 7.54 -9.43 -9.64
N LYS A 71 8.57 -10.12 -10.12
CA LYS A 71 9.96 -9.71 -9.88
C LYS A 71 10.26 -8.34 -10.49
N ALA A 72 9.80 -8.11 -11.72
CA ALA A 72 10.00 -6.81 -12.37
C ALA A 72 9.28 -5.70 -11.61
N ALA A 73 8.06 -5.96 -11.15
CA ALA A 73 7.30 -5.01 -10.36
C ALA A 73 7.99 -4.71 -9.03
N TYR A 74 8.45 -5.74 -8.36
CA TYR A 74 9.16 -5.61 -7.07
C TYR A 74 10.40 -4.74 -7.22
N ASP A 75 11.24 -5.02 -8.24
CA ASP A 75 12.46 -4.25 -8.48
C ASP A 75 12.15 -2.79 -8.78
N ALA A 76 11.11 -2.54 -9.59
CA ALA A 76 10.69 -1.18 -9.92
C ALA A 76 10.19 -0.42 -8.69
N VAL A 77 9.39 -1.07 -7.85
CA VAL A 77 8.85 -0.47 -6.62
C VAL A 77 9.97 -0.14 -5.64
N PHE A 78 10.96 -1.02 -5.49
CA PHE A 78 12.11 -0.75 -4.63
C PHE A 78 12.95 0.41 -5.14
N ALA A 79 13.12 0.52 -6.47
CA ALA A 79 13.82 1.66 -7.06
C ALA A 79 13.07 2.96 -6.78
N MET A 80 11.74 2.95 -6.88
CA MET A 80 10.91 4.12 -6.56
C MET A 80 11.06 4.52 -5.10
N LYS A 81 11.04 3.56 -4.19
CA LYS A 81 11.23 3.82 -2.76
C LYS A 81 12.57 4.46 -2.48
N ARG A 82 13.63 3.95 -3.12
CA ARG A 82 14.98 4.48 -2.97
C ARG A 82 15.07 5.93 -3.47
N ASP A 83 14.46 6.20 -4.61
CA ASP A 83 14.44 7.54 -5.18
C ASP A 83 13.67 8.52 -4.29
N MET A 84 12.57 8.10 -3.69
CA MET A 84 11.82 8.93 -2.76
C MET A 84 12.64 9.28 -1.52
N ARG A 85 13.42 8.32 -1.00
CA ARG A 85 14.33 8.57 0.13
C ARG A 85 15.41 9.58 -0.23
N ARG A 86 15.97 9.45 -1.44
CA ARG A 86 17.01 10.36 -1.93
C ARG A 86 16.49 11.79 -2.03
N ILE A 87 15.30 11.95 -2.55
CA ILE A 87 14.67 13.27 -2.67
C ILE A 87 14.44 13.87 -1.30
N SER A 88 13.97 13.10 -0.33
CA SER A 88 13.77 13.57 1.04
C SER A 88 15.08 14.03 1.68
N LYS A 89 16.16 13.29 1.49
CA LYS A 89 17.47 13.68 2.01
C LYS A 89 17.97 14.98 1.41
N LYS A 90 17.79 15.15 0.11
CA LYS A 90 18.17 16.39 -0.56
C LYS A 90 17.40 17.59 -0.02
N GLY A 91 16.12 17.41 0.22
CA GLY A 91 15.27 18.45 0.79
C GLY A 91 15.78 18.89 2.16
N ASN A 92 16.11 17.93 3.01
CA ASN A 92 16.64 18.21 4.34
C ASN A 92 17.98 18.96 4.28
N LYS A 93 18.86 18.58 3.37
CA LYS A 93 20.15 19.26 3.20
C LYS A 93 19.98 20.70 2.76
N LYS A 94 18.99 20.99 1.94
CA LYS A 94 18.73 22.35 1.47
C LYS A 94 18.25 23.26 2.59
N GLU A 95 17.54 22.69 3.55
CA GLU A 95 17.03 23.44 4.69
C GLU A 95 18.11 23.80 5.68
N ASN A 96 19.17 23.04 5.68
CA ASN A 96 20.31 23.28 6.57
C ASN A 96 21.31 24.25 5.96
#